data_0cd8c6d562aa01a8ba22c9082a69b0cb
#
_entry.id   0cd8c6d562aa01a8ba22c9082a69b0cb
#
_cell.length_a   1.000
_cell.length_b   1.000
_cell.length_c   1.000
_cell.angle_alpha   90.00
_cell.angle_beta   90.00
_cell.angle_gamma   90.00
#
_symmetry.space_group_name_H-M   'P 1'
#
loop_
_entity.id
_entity.type
_entity.pdbx_description
1 polymer ?
#
loop_
_entity_poly.entity_id
_entity_poly.type
_entity_poly.pdbx_seq_one_letter_code
_entity_poly.pdbx_strand_id
1 'polypeptide(L)'
;MKHLYEVINQLSALESRLVEKEEFQRYFARCKQSFEEMGILYYSPLHEKYSETRTDVEANITGTATSSMVITQVIKPVIVENGAIVQRGIVIVEGK
;
A
#
# COMPACT_ATOMS: atom_id res chain seq x y z
N MET A 1 -17.52 -3.18 -7.04
CA MET A 1 -16.45 -2.57 -6.21
C MET A 1 -15.13 -2.34 -6.96
N LYS A 2 -15.01 -2.91 -8.14
CA LYS A 2 -13.80 -2.79 -8.95
C LYS A 2 -13.38 -1.33 -9.19
N HIS A 3 -14.34 -0.47 -9.50
CA HIS A 3 -14.04 0.95 -9.75
C HIS A 3 -13.64 1.67 -8.47
N LEU A 4 -14.20 1.27 -7.34
CA LEU A 4 -13.84 1.86 -6.05
C LEU A 4 -12.38 1.53 -5.70
N TYR A 5 -11.95 0.30 -5.95
CA TYR A 5 -10.55 -0.08 -5.70
C TYR A 5 -9.59 0.72 -6.58
N GLU A 6 -9.98 1.01 -7.81
CA GLU A 6 -9.15 1.86 -8.67
C GLU A 6 -9.03 3.28 -8.12
N VAL A 7 -10.11 3.82 -7.57
CA VAL A 7 -10.04 5.14 -6.92
C VAL A 7 -9.06 5.10 -5.75
N ILE A 8 -9.12 4.04 -4.94
CA ILE A 8 -8.20 3.88 -3.81
C ILE A 8 -6.75 3.78 -4.29
N ASN A 9 -6.51 3.05 -5.38
CA ASN A 9 -5.17 2.94 -5.95
C ASN A 9 -4.63 4.31 -6.35
N GLN A 10 -5.46 5.15 -6.97
CA GLN A 10 -5.04 6.49 -7.36
C GLN A 10 -4.81 7.39 -6.16
N LEU A 11 -5.67 7.30 -5.15
CA LEU A 11 -5.49 8.08 -3.92
C LEU A 11 -4.19 7.71 -3.22
N SER A 12 -3.87 6.42 -3.15
CA SER A 12 -2.64 5.96 -2.52
C SER A 12 -1.41 6.48 -3.28
N ALA A 13 -1.45 6.43 -4.62
CA ALA A 13 -0.36 6.93 -5.44
C ALA A 13 -0.17 8.44 -5.24
N LEU A 14 -1.27 9.18 -5.19
CA LEU A 14 -1.22 10.62 -4.98
C LEU A 14 -0.68 10.95 -3.58
N GLU A 15 -1.14 10.23 -2.58
CA GLU A 15 -0.68 10.43 -1.20
C GLU A 15 0.84 10.25 -1.10
N SER A 16 1.39 9.24 -1.77
CA SER A 16 2.82 8.98 -1.73
C SER A 16 3.64 10.11 -2.35
N ARG A 17 3.07 10.82 -3.32
CA ARG A 17 3.73 11.96 -3.96
C ARG A 17 3.65 13.22 -3.12
N LEU A 18 2.67 13.30 -2.22
CA LEU A 18 2.40 14.48 -1.40
C LEU A 18 2.74 14.26 0.07
N VAL A 19 3.51 13.22 0.38
CA VAL A 19 3.79 12.83 1.77
C VAL A 19 4.47 13.96 2.55
N GLU A 20 5.27 14.78 1.89
CA GLU A 20 5.96 15.90 2.54
C GLU A 20 5.12 17.17 2.63
N LYS A 21 3.93 17.16 2.05
CA LYS A 21 3.03 18.31 2.04
C LYS A 21 1.99 18.14 3.12
N GLU A 22 2.28 18.61 4.33
CA GLU A 22 1.39 18.43 5.49
C GLU A 22 -0.02 18.98 5.24
N GLU A 23 -0.12 20.02 4.43
CA GLU A 23 -1.39 20.66 4.14
C GLU A 23 -2.40 19.73 3.45
N PHE A 24 -1.92 18.67 2.80
CA PHE A 24 -2.80 17.72 2.13
C PHE A 24 -3.09 16.48 2.97
N GLN A 25 -2.36 16.27 4.07
CA GLN A 25 -2.49 15.03 4.84
C GLN A 25 -3.87 14.88 5.49
N ARG A 26 -4.48 15.97 5.93
CA ARG A 26 -5.80 15.90 6.53
C ARG A 26 -6.87 15.45 5.54
N TYR A 27 -6.70 15.78 4.25
CA TYR A 27 -7.64 15.32 3.22
C TYR A 27 -7.56 13.83 3.03
N PHE A 28 -6.33 13.30 3.01
CA PHE A 28 -6.14 11.85 2.90
C PHE A 28 -6.68 11.13 4.14
N ALA A 29 -6.46 11.69 5.32
CA ALA A 29 -7.00 11.11 6.56
C ALA A 29 -8.53 11.05 6.53
N ARG A 30 -9.18 12.08 6.02
CA ARG A 30 -10.63 12.10 5.90
C ARG A 30 -11.13 11.07 4.90
N CYS A 31 -10.43 10.92 3.77
CA CYS A 31 -10.79 9.89 2.80
C CYS A 31 -10.68 8.50 3.42
N LYS A 32 -9.60 8.25 4.15
CA LYS A 32 -9.41 6.97 4.83
C LYS A 32 -10.51 6.70 5.85
N GLN A 33 -10.88 7.72 6.61
CA GLN A 33 -11.95 7.58 7.59
C GLN A 33 -13.28 7.23 6.92
N SER A 34 -13.59 7.88 5.80
CA SER A 34 -14.81 7.59 5.05
C SER A 34 -14.81 6.15 4.55
N PHE A 35 -13.67 5.67 4.06
CA PHE A 35 -13.57 4.28 3.64
C PHE A 35 -13.71 3.32 4.82
N GLU A 36 -13.14 3.65 5.98
CA GLU A 36 -13.30 2.81 7.18
C GLU A 36 -14.76 2.65 7.56
N GLU A 37 -15.55 3.70 7.44
CA GLU A 37 -16.98 3.64 7.72
C GLU A 37 -17.70 2.71 6.74
N MET A 38 -17.12 2.46 5.58
CA MET A 38 -17.62 1.51 4.59
C MET A 38 -17.04 0.11 4.78
N GLY A 39 -16.22 -0.08 5.81
CA GLY A 39 -15.55 -1.36 6.05
C GLY A 39 -14.29 -1.57 5.21
N ILE A 40 -13.73 -0.51 4.65
CA ILE A 40 -12.56 -0.59 3.76
C ILE A 40 -11.36 0.06 4.41
N LEU A 41 -10.25 -0.67 4.46
CA LEU A 41 -8.96 -0.14 4.90
C LEU A 41 -7.97 -0.32 3.76
N TYR A 42 -7.08 0.64 3.58
CA TYR A 42 -5.97 0.45 2.65
C TYR A 42 -4.69 1.01 3.24
N TYR A 43 -3.57 0.40 2.87
CA TYR A 43 -2.29 0.85 3.36
C TYR A 43 -1.19 0.57 2.35
N SER A 44 -0.12 1.37 2.45
CA SER A 44 1.06 1.26 1.61
C SER A 44 2.19 0.75 2.49
N PRO A 45 2.74 -0.44 2.22
CA PRO A 45 3.83 -1.00 3.04
C PRO A 45 5.22 -0.48 2.65
N LEU A 46 5.30 0.72 2.13
CA LEU A 46 6.56 1.32 1.71
C LEU A 46 7.54 1.40 2.87
N HIS A 47 8.79 1.02 2.62
CA HIS A 47 9.89 1.01 3.58
C HIS A 47 9.79 -0.07 4.67
N GLU A 48 8.78 -0.93 4.61
CA GLU A 48 8.68 -2.05 5.53
C GLU A 48 9.58 -3.19 5.10
N LYS A 49 9.95 -4.01 6.07
CA LYS A 49 10.71 -5.21 5.78
C LYS A 49 9.86 -6.20 5.00
N TYR A 50 10.47 -6.84 4.03
CA TYR A 50 9.81 -7.88 3.27
C TYR A 50 10.30 -9.25 3.75
N SER A 51 9.37 -10.19 3.85
CA SER A 51 9.67 -11.59 4.06
C SER A 51 8.76 -12.41 3.16
N GLU A 52 9.26 -13.56 2.70
CA GLU A 52 8.48 -14.43 1.80
C GLU A 52 7.21 -14.98 2.46
N THR A 53 7.12 -14.87 3.78
CA THR A 53 5.93 -15.31 4.51
C THR A 53 4.79 -14.29 4.48
N ARG A 54 5.04 -13.08 3.98
CA ARG A 54 3.97 -12.08 3.87
C ARG A 54 2.97 -12.49 2.81
N THR A 55 1.70 -12.49 3.18
CA THR A 55 0.61 -12.88 2.29
C THR A 55 -0.15 -11.69 1.74
N ASP A 56 0.14 -10.49 2.24
CA ASP A 56 -0.58 -9.27 1.86
C ASP A 56 0.01 -8.57 0.63
N VAL A 57 1.18 -8.99 0.16
CA VAL A 57 1.84 -8.35 -0.98
C VAL A 57 2.36 -9.38 -1.98
N GLU A 58 2.45 -8.95 -3.23
CA GLU A 58 3.19 -9.66 -4.28
C GLU A 58 4.44 -8.85 -4.58
N ALA A 59 5.59 -9.48 -4.48
CA ALA A 59 6.87 -8.80 -4.57
C ALA A 59 7.59 -9.13 -5.86
N ASN A 60 8.15 -8.10 -6.48
CA ASN A 60 9.15 -8.23 -7.53
C ASN A 60 10.49 -7.90 -6.88
N ILE A 61 11.38 -8.89 -6.78
CA ILE A 61 12.65 -8.72 -6.08
C ILE A 61 13.70 -8.28 -7.08
N THR A 62 14.38 -7.18 -6.76
CA THR A 62 15.51 -6.68 -7.54
C THR A 62 16.78 -6.80 -6.72
N GLY A 63 17.91 -6.93 -7.41
CA GLY A 63 19.18 -7.11 -6.74
C GLY A 63 19.33 -8.51 -6.20
N THR A 64 20.16 -8.67 -5.19
CA THR A 64 20.44 -9.97 -4.59
C THR A 64 19.46 -10.26 -3.45
N ALA A 65 18.78 -11.40 -3.54
CA ALA A 65 17.90 -11.83 -2.45
C ALA A 65 18.74 -12.15 -1.21
N THR A 66 18.47 -11.45 -0.12
CA THR A 66 19.20 -11.60 1.13
C THR A 66 18.21 -11.70 2.29
N SER A 67 18.75 -11.88 3.50
CA SER A 67 17.93 -11.84 4.70
C SER A 67 17.41 -10.44 5.04
N SER A 68 17.99 -9.42 4.41
CA SER A 68 17.57 -8.02 4.64
C SER A 68 16.97 -7.45 3.37
N MET A 69 15.67 -7.68 3.20
CA MET A 69 14.93 -7.17 2.05
C MET A 69 13.94 -6.10 2.53
N VAL A 70 13.87 -5.01 1.78
CA VAL A 70 13.02 -3.86 2.10
C VAL A 70 12.18 -3.49 0.90
N ILE A 71 10.93 -3.13 1.16
CA ILE A 71 10.01 -2.66 0.13
C ILE A 71 10.42 -1.23 -0.23
N THR A 72 10.85 -1.03 -1.47
CA THR A 72 11.35 0.27 -1.94
C THR A 72 10.36 1.01 -2.81
N GLN A 73 9.35 0.33 -3.34
CA GLN A 73 8.32 0.97 -4.14
C GLN A 73 7.03 0.19 -4.02
N VAL A 74 5.91 0.92 -3.94
CA VAL A 74 4.58 0.32 -3.91
C VAL A 74 3.85 0.73 -5.19
N ILE A 75 3.54 -0.25 -6.03
CA ILE A 75 2.82 -0.03 -7.28
C ILE A 75 1.31 0.01 -7.00
N LYS A 76 0.83 -0.89 -6.14
CA LYS A 76 -0.56 -0.90 -5.67
C LYS A 76 -0.58 -1.12 -4.17
N PRO A 77 -1.45 -0.41 -3.43
CA PRO A 77 -1.58 -0.64 -1.99
C PRO A 77 -2.32 -1.93 -1.70
N VAL A 78 -2.26 -2.35 -0.43
CA VAL A 78 -3.10 -3.44 0.06
C VAL A 78 -4.47 -2.86 0.37
N ILE A 79 -5.54 -3.54 -0.05
CA ILE A 79 -6.91 -3.15 0.28
C ILE A 79 -7.57 -4.29 1.04
N VAL A 80 -8.15 -3.94 2.19
CA VAL A 80 -8.85 -4.89 3.05
C VAL A 80 -10.31 -4.43 3.16
N GLU A 81 -11.24 -5.32 2.94
CA GLU A 81 -12.66 -5.02 3.07
C GLU A 81 -13.29 -6.00 4.05
N ASN A 82 -13.88 -5.46 5.12
CA ASN A 82 -14.53 -6.27 6.16
C ASN A 82 -13.62 -7.38 6.70
N GLY A 83 -12.35 -7.05 6.90
CA GLY A 83 -11.37 -7.97 7.46
C GLY A 83 -10.72 -8.94 6.49
N ALA A 84 -11.09 -8.89 5.20
CA ALA A 84 -10.52 -9.76 4.18
C ALA A 84 -9.72 -8.95 3.17
N ILE A 85 -8.55 -9.45 2.77
CA ILE A 85 -7.75 -8.80 1.73
C ILE A 85 -8.45 -9.01 0.40
N VAL A 86 -8.87 -7.90 -0.23
CA VAL A 86 -9.52 -7.93 -1.54
C VAL A 86 -8.58 -7.49 -2.66
N GLN A 87 -7.47 -6.86 -2.31
CA GLN A 87 -6.40 -6.55 -3.24
C GLN A 87 -5.07 -6.69 -2.52
N ARG A 88 -4.21 -7.58 -3.02
CA ARG A 88 -2.84 -7.67 -2.50
C ARG A 88 -2.03 -6.50 -3.02
N GLY A 89 -1.14 -5.96 -2.20
CA GLY A 89 -0.23 -4.93 -2.64
C GLY A 89 0.75 -5.48 -3.68
N ILE A 90 1.12 -4.66 -4.64
CA ILE A 90 2.16 -5.00 -5.60
C ILE A 90 3.33 -4.09 -5.31
N VAL A 91 4.48 -4.69 -4.99
CA VAL A 91 5.63 -3.95 -4.47
C VAL A 91 6.90 -4.37 -5.18
N ILE A 92 7.89 -3.48 -5.11
CA ILE A 92 9.26 -3.78 -5.54
C ILE A 92 10.11 -3.86 -4.28
N VAL A 93 10.90 -4.91 -4.18
CA VAL A 93 11.72 -5.22 -3.01
C VAL A 93 13.17 -5.24 -3.43
N GLU A 94 14.03 -4.62 -2.64
CA GLU A 94 15.46 -4.67 -2.86
C GLU A 94 16.14 -5.39 -1.72
N GLY A 95 17.09 -6.29 -2.08
CA GLY A 95 17.97 -6.92 -1.12
C GLY A 95 19.13 -6.00 -0.81
N LYS A 96 19.57 -6.02 0.44
CA LYS A 96 20.72 -5.24 0.88
C LYS A 96 21.81 -6.11 1.45
#